data_807201ead300825a803c1b2f89025ae0
#
_entry.id   807201ead300825a803c1b2f89025ae0
#
_cell.length_a   1.000
_cell.length_b   1.000
_cell.length_c   1.000
_cell.angle_alpha   90.00
_cell.angle_beta   90.00
_cell.angle_gamma   90.00
#
_symmetry.space_group_name_H-M   'P 1'
#
loop_
_entity.id
_entity.type
_entity.pdbx_description
1 polymer ?
#
loop_
_entity_poly.entity_id
_entity_poly.type
_entity_poly.pdbx_seq_one_letter_code
_entity_poly.pdbx_strand_id
1 'polypeptide(L)'
;DHHPAPDSSLAGRSKQSVIESVGATTTLLIEQLRRRHIPVTPFEATVMALGLYEETGSFVFASTTSRDFEAGAFLATAGADLNMVADTLLRPLDADAVALLNDFLEHSEVHYLEGRKVLVATSTVDRCRGEAAGVVHRLAELQAVDAVIVAVMMADRVEVIGRSRRPEIDVGWIAREFGGGGHAVAAAATVKGQTLAEVKEKVVQLLTTQY
;
A
#
# COMPACT_ATOMS: atom_id res chain seq x y z
N ASP A 1 10.57 14.42 -11.05
CA ASP A 1 9.63 13.30 -10.81
C ASP A 1 10.29 11.99 -11.23
N HIS A 2 10.02 10.90 -10.54
CA HIS A 2 10.53 9.55 -10.85
C HIS A 2 9.52 8.71 -11.65
N HIS A 3 8.28 9.19 -11.81
CA HIS A 3 7.28 8.53 -12.64
C HIS A 3 7.56 8.77 -14.13
N PRO A 4 7.19 7.83 -15.02
CA PRO A 4 7.22 8.05 -16.45
C PRO A 4 6.44 9.33 -16.80
N ALA A 5 7.03 10.18 -17.68
CA ALA A 5 6.35 11.40 -18.10
C ALA A 5 4.98 11.05 -18.70
N PRO A 6 3.88 11.64 -18.22
CA PRO A 6 2.60 11.50 -18.88
C PRO A 6 2.71 12.11 -20.28
N ASP A 7 2.04 11.52 -21.29
CA ASP A 7 2.02 11.98 -22.69
C ASP A 7 1.52 13.42 -22.88
N SER A 8 1.10 14.10 -21.83
CA SER A 8 0.56 15.46 -21.86
C SER A 8 1.47 16.49 -21.18
N SER A 9 2.25 17.19 -21.98
CA SER A 9 2.31 18.66 -21.97
C SER A 9 2.82 19.45 -20.75
N LEU A 10 2.97 18.96 -19.53
CA LEU A 10 3.57 19.74 -18.44
C LEU A 10 5.10 19.75 -18.52
N ALA A 11 5.70 18.66 -18.97
CA ALA A 11 7.15 18.56 -19.19
C ALA A 11 7.67 19.57 -20.23
N GLY A 12 6.84 19.92 -21.24
CA GLY A 12 7.17 20.93 -22.24
C GLY A 12 6.93 22.38 -21.80
N ARG A 13 6.25 22.60 -20.67
CA ARG A 13 5.95 23.96 -20.15
C ARG A 13 6.94 24.44 -19.10
N SER A 14 7.65 23.53 -18.44
CA SER A 14 8.67 23.89 -17.45
C SER A 14 10.07 23.85 -18.07
N LYS A 15 10.80 24.96 -17.98
CA LYS A 15 12.21 25.03 -18.38
C LYS A 15 13.15 24.27 -17.43
N GLN A 16 12.64 23.69 -16.35
CA GLN A 16 13.41 23.02 -15.30
C GLN A 16 12.73 21.74 -14.79
N SER A 17 12.15 20.92 -15.67
CA SER A 17 11.66 19.61 -15.27
C SER A 17 12.81 18.60 -15.26
N VAL A 18 12.92 17.85 -14.15
CA VAL A 18 13.83 16.70 -14.01
C VAL A 18 12.95 15.46 -13.88
N ILE A 19 13.06 14.55 -14.85
CA ILE A 19 12.34 13.27 -14.84
C ILE A 19 13.39 12.19 -15.08
N GLU A 20 13.65 11.38 -14.06
CA GLU A 20 14.66 10.32 -14.11
C GLU A 20 14.17 9.09 -13.36
N SER A 21 14.58 7.91 -13.82
CA SER A 21 14.23 6.64 -13.19
C SER A 21 15.08 6.42 -11.94
N VAL A 22 14.49 6.68 -10.78
CA VAL A 22 15.03 6.43 -9.43
C VAL A 22 13.88 5.92 -8.54
N GLY A 23 14.19 5.40 -7.37
CA GLY A 23 13.19 4.87 -6.45
C GLY A 23 12.28 5.93 -5.83
N ALA A 24 12.78 7.17 -5.67
CA ALA A 24 12.05 8.25 -5.02
C ALA A 24 12.32 9.61 -5.67
N THR A 25 11.28 10.45 -5.80
CA THR A 25 11.44 11.86 -6.22
C THR A 25 12.37 12.63 -5.27
N THR A 26 12.35 12.26 -3.98
CA THR A 26 13.22 12.82 -2.95
C THR A 26 14.70 12.67 -3.30
N THR A 27 15.10 11.58 -3.93
CA THR A 27 16.47 11.36 -4.41
C THR A 27 16.93 12.47 -5.35
N LEU A 28 16.09 12.82 -6.33
CA LEU A 28 16.38 13.89 -7.27
C LEU A 28 16.50 15.26 -6.60
N LEU A 29 15.65 15.53 -5.60
CA LEU A 29 15.71 16.76 -4.81
C LEU A 29 17.02 16.84 -4.01
N ILE A 30 17.41 15.76 -3.34
CA ILE A 30 18.66 15.69 -2.56
C ILE A 30 19.87 15.93 -3.47
N GLU A 31 19.92 15.35 -4.64
CA GLU A 31 20.99 15.58 -5.60
C GLU A 31 21.08 17.05 -6.05
N GLN A 32 19.93 17.71 -6.24
CA GLN A 32 19.90 19.13 -6.56
C GLN A 32 20.44 19.99 -5.39
N LEU A 33 20.06 19.68 -4.15
CA LEU A 33 20.54 20.36 -2.96
C LEU A 33 22.05 20.20 -2.82
N ARG A 34 22.58 18.97 -2.99
CA ARG A 34 24.01 18.67 -2.95
C ARG A 34 24.79 19.42 -4.03
N ARG A 35 24.32 19.39 -5.30
CA ARG A 35 24.95 20.10 -6.42
C ARG A 35 25.04 21.61 -6.20
N ARG A 36 24.06 22.18 -5.52
CA ARG A 36 23.99 23.61 -5.23
C ARG A 36 24.59 23.99 -3.88
N HIS A 37 25.16 23.03 -3.16
CA HIS A 37 25.73 23.23 -1.81
C HIS A 37 24.73 23.86 -0.82
N ILE A 38 23.44 23.55 -0.95
CA ILE A 38 22.39 24.02 -0.03
C ILE A 38 22.44 23.13 1.21
N PRO A 39 22.65 23.72 2.40
CA PRO A 39 22.68 22.96 3.63
C PRO A 39 21.27 22.41 3.96
N VAL A 40 21.22 21.24 4.56
CA VAL A 40 19.99 20.57 5.01
C VAL A 40 20.05 20.46 6.52
N THR A 41 19.04 20.94 7.21
CA THR A 41 18.91 20.80 8.67
C THR A 41 18.51 19.37 9.05
N PRO A 42 18.77 18.91 10.30
CA PRO A 42 18.32 17.58 10.75
C PRO A 42 16.81 17.36 10.61
N PHE A 43 16.00 18.38 10.82
CA PHE A 43 14.55 18.29 10.64
C PHE A 43 14.17 18.07 9.17
N GLU A 44 14.73 18.87 8.26
CA GLU A 44 14.49 18.70 6.80
C GLU A 44 15.01 17.34 6.32
N ALA A 45 16.15 16.89 6.83
CA ALA A 45 16.70 15.56 6.53
C ALA A 45 15.72 14.45 6.97
N THR A 46 15.10 14.58 8.14
CA THR A 46 14.11 13.62 8.65
C THR A 46 12.86 13.59 7.75
N VAL A 47 12.34 14.77 7.38
CA VAL A 47 11.16 14.85 6.47
C VAL A 47 11.46 14.26 5.10
N MET A 48 12.65 14.55 4.54
CA MET A 48 13.07 13.96 3.26
C MET A 48 13.27 12.44 3.38
N ALA A 49 13.79 11.97 4.52
CA ALA A 49 13.95 10.54 4.78
C ALA A 49 12.60 9.81 4.80
N LEU A 50 11.54 10.40 5.36
CA LEU A 50 10.20 9.83 5.30
C LEU A 50 9.77 9.55 3.85
N GLY A 51 9.88 10.54 2.95
CA GLY A 51 9.51 10.35 1.54
C GLY A 51 10.40 9.30 0.83
N LEU A 52 11.70 9.30 1.12
CA LEU A 52 12.63 8.33 0.55
C LEU A 52 12.30 6.89 0.97
N TYR A 53 12.06 6.66 2.26
CA TYR A 53 11.72 5.35 2.80
C TYR A 53 10.36 4.86 2.30
N GLU A 54 9.35 5.74 2.23
CA GLU A 54 8.01 5.40 1.77
C GLU A 54 8.01 4.96 0.29
N GLU A 55 8.61 5.76 -0.61
CA GLU A 55 8.62 5.50 -2.05
C GLU A 55 9.52 4.33 -2.45
N THR A 56 10.56 4.03 -1.65
CA THR A 56 11.46 2.89 -1.88
C THR A 56 11.03 1.63 -1.11
N GLY A 57 9.97 1.70 -0.30
CA GLY A 57 9.58 0.63 0.61
C GLY A 57 10.71 0.26 1.58
N SER A 58 11.35 1.26 2.20
CA SER A 58 12.56 1.07 3.02
C SER A 58 13.70 0.43 2.23
N PHE A 59 13.90 0.85 1.00
CA PHE A 59 14.92 0.40 0.04
C PHE A 59 14.77 -1.04 -0.47
N VAL A 60 13.60 -1.68 -0.30
CA VAL A 60 13.37 -3.07 -0.74
C VAL A 60 12.52 -3.19 -2.02
N PHE A 61 11.97 -2.09 -2.54
CA PHE A 61 11.25 -2.14 -3.81
C PHE A 61 12.20 -2.31 -5.00
N ALA A 62 11.72 -3.00 -6.04
CA ALA A 62 12.50 -3.25 -7.25
C ALA A 62 12.88 -1.97 -8.03
N SER A 63 12.17 -0.87 -7.79
CA SER A 63 12.48 0.47 -8.34
C SER A 63 13.65 1.17 -7.65
N THR A 64 14.12 0.67 -6.49
CA THR A 64 15.21 1.28 -5.73
C THR A 64 16.53 1.17 -6.49
N THR A 65 17.27 2.25 -6.53
CA THR A 65 18.56 2.37 -7.22
C THR A 65 19.70 2.68 -6.24
N SER A 66 20.94 2.57 -6.69
CA SER A 66 22.11 3.00 -5.90
C SER A 66 22.05 4.48 -5.49
N ARG A 67 21.42 5.31 -6.31
CA ARG A 67 21.25 6.75 -6.04
C ARG A 67 20.36 7.00 -4.83
N ASP A 68 19.36 6.15 -4.61
CA ASP A 68 18.49 6.23 -3.43
C ASP A 68 19.25 5.89 -2.15
N PHE A 69 20.15 4.90 -2.20
CA PHE A 69 21.05 4.59 -1.09
C PHE A 69 22.02 5.74 -0.78
N GLU A 70 22.58 6.39 -1.81
CA GLU A 70 23.43 7.57 -1.64
C GLU A 70 22.69 8.75 -1.03
N ALA A 71 21.42 8.95 -1.44
CA ALA A 71 20.54 9.95 -0.87
C ALA A 71 20.26 9.64 0.61
N GLY A 72 19.97 8.39 0.96
CA GLY A 72 19.79 7.95 2.34
C GLY A 72 21.04 8.17 3.20
N ALA A 73 22.22 7.84 2.70
CA ALA A 73 23.50 8.10 3.38
C ALA A 73 23.73 9.60 3.63
N PHE A 74 23.38 10.44 2.65
CA PHE A 74 23.47 11.89 2.81
C PHE A 74 22.52 12.39 3.91
N LEU A 75 21.27 11.94 3.94
CA LEU A 75 20.29 12.34 4.95
C LEU A 75 20.70 11.89 6.35
N ALA A 76 21.24 10.68 6.49
CA ALA A 76 21.76 10.19 7.76
C ALA A 76 22.94 11.06 8.25
N THR A 77 23.85 11.46 7.34
CA THR A 77 24.96 12.35 7.64
C THR A 77 24.49 13.76 8.02
N ALA A 78 23.40 14.23 7.42
CA ALA A 78 22.77 15.51 7.74
C ALA A 78 22.00 15.48 9.08
N GLY A 79 21.91 14.32 9.75
CA GLY A 79 21.32 14.17 11.07
C GLY A 79 19.82 13.81 11.03
N ALA A 80 19.34 13.12 10.00
CA ALA A 80 17.98 12.61 9.97
C ALA A 80 17.72 11.70 11.18
N ASP A 81 16.60 11.90 11.86
CA ASP A 81 16.12 11.04 12.95
C ASP A 81 15.41 9.81 12.38
N LEU A 82 16.16 8.72 12.26
CA LEU A 82 15.63 7.46 11.72
C LEU A 82 14.65 6.78 12.67
N ASN A 83 14.66 7.06 13.98
CA ASN A 83 13.64 6.56 14.90
C ASN A 83 12.30 7.23 14.61
N MET A 84 12.28 8.55 14.42
CA MET A 84 11.07 9.28 14.02
C MET A 84 10.55 8.79 12.65
N VAL A 85 11.43 8.48 11.70
CA VAL A 85 11.05 7.88 10.42
C VAL A 85 10.38 6.53 10.63
N ALA A 86 10.99 5.65 11.42
CA ALA A 86 10.45 4.32 11.72
C ALA A 86 9.09 4.41 12.44
N ASP A 87 8.97 5.24 13.47
CA ASP A 87 7.73 5.42 14.24
C ASP A 87 6.59 5.98 13.38
N THR A 88 6.93 6.82 12.38
CA THR A 88 5.95 7.39 11.46
C THR A 88 5.46 6.38 10.42
N LEU A 89 6.36 5.55 9.89
CA LEU A 89 6.06 4.58 8.84
C LEU A 89 5.51 3.26 9.38
N LEU A 90 6.04 2.80 10.51
CA LEU A 90 5.64 1.56 11.16
C LEU A 90 4.41 1.74 12.06
N ARG A 91 3.46 2.57 11.71
CA ARG A 91 2.27 2.82 12.54
C ARG A 91 1.90 1.60 13.37
N PRO A 92 2.09 1.64 14.71
CA PRO A 92 1.72 0.51 15.55
C PRO A 92 0.22 0.26 15.42
N LEU A 93 -0.18 -1.00 15.32
CA LEU A 93 -1.59 -1.36 15.37
C LEU A 93 -2.10 -1.06 16.79
N ASP A 94 -3.20 -0.36 16.90
CA ASP A 94 -3.89 -0.22 18.20
C ASP A 94 -4.58 -1.53 18.60
N ALA A 95 -5.17 -1.57 19.78
CA ALA A 95 -5.80 -2.77 20.32
C ALA A 95 -6.96 -3.26 19.43
N ASP A 96 -7.72 -2.35 18.82
CA ASP A 96 -8.84 -2.68 17.94
C ASP A 96 -8.33 -3.28 16.62
N ALA A 97 -7.27 -2.72 16.06
CA ALA A 97 -6.62 -3.23 14.86
C ALA A 97 -5.97 -4.60 15.08
N VAL A 98 -5.35 -4.83 16.26
CA VAL A 98 -4.83 -6.15 16.65
C VAL A 98 -5.96 -7.17 16.79
N ALA A 99 -7.07 -6.81 17.42
CA ALA A 99 -8.24 -7.68 17.55
C ALA A 99 -8.81 -8.05 16.17
N LEU A 100 -8.94 -7.08 15.26
CA LEU A 100 -9.40 -7.30 13.90
C LEU A 100 -8.44 -8.19 13.10
N LEU A 101 -7.13 -8.01 13.26
CA LEU A 101 -6.13 -8.87 12.63
C LEU A 101 -6.24 -10.32 13.10
N ASN A 102 -6.40 -10.54 14.40
CA ASN A 102 -6.59 -11.87 14.97
C ASN A 102 -7.88 -12.51 14.44
N ASP A 103 -8.98 -11.76 14.38
CA ASP A 103 -10.25 -12.25 13.84
C ASP A 103 -10.12 -12.66 12.37
N PHE A 104 -9.42 -11.87 11.55
CA PHE A 104 -9.11 -12.25 10.18
C PHE A 104 -8.27 -13.53 10.09
N LEU A 105 -7.28 -13.71 10.96
CA LEU A 105 -6.45 -14.92 10.98
C LEU A 105 -7.29 -16.16 11.33
N GLU A 106 -8.19 -16.04 12.31
CA GLU A 106 -9.06 -17.13 12.75
C GLU A 106 -10.13 -17.50 11.70
N HIS A 107 -10.65 -16.52 10.95
CA HIS A 107 -11.72 -16.70 9.96
C HIS A 107 -11.22 -16.58 8.52
N SER A 108 -9.98 -16.97 8.26
CA SER A 108 -9.37 -16.95 6.92
C SER A 108 -9.36 -18.32 6.26
N GLU A 109 -9.54 -18.32 4.95
CA GLU A 109 -9.41 -19.48 4.07
C GLU A 109 -8.45 -19.17 2.93
N VAL A 110 -7.54 -20.12 2.62
CA VAL A 110 -6.62 -19.98 1.50
C VAL A 110 -7.16 -20.72 0.29
N HIS A 111 -7.32 -20.01 -0.81
CA HIS A 111 -7.72 -20.53 -2.11
C HIS A 111 -6.50 -20.58 -3.03
N TYR A 112 -6.39 -21.68 -3.79
CA TYR A 112 -5.31 -21.85 -4.78
C TYR A 112 -5.90 -21.69 -6.18
N LEU A 113 -5.43 -20.67 -6.89
CA LEU A 113 -5.87 -20.32 -8.23
C LEU A 113 -4.66 -20.36 -9.16
N GLU A 114 -4.56 -21.35 -10.03
CA GLU A 114 -3.42 -21.56 -10.95
C GLU A 114 -2.04 -21.46 -10.25
N GLY A 115 -1.92 -22.05 -9.05
CA GLY A 115 -0.68 -22.03 -8.26
C GLY A 115 -0.44 -20.77 -7.44
N ARG A 116 -1.35 -19.80 -7.49
CA ARG A 116 -1.32 -18.56 -6.69
C ARG A 116 -2.16 -18.74 -5.43
N LYS A 117 -1.69 -18.17 -4.33
CA LYS A 117 -2.37 -18.21 -3.03
C LYS A 117 -3.18 -16.95 -2.81
N VAL A 118 -4.50 -17.08 -2.68
CA VAL A 118 -5.41 -15.98 -2.34
C VAL A 118 -6.05 -16.27 -1.00
N LEU A 119 -5.91 -15.36 -0.05
CA LEU A 119 -6.55 -15.47 1.26
C LEU A 119 -7.86 -14.69 1.24
N VAL A 120 -8.93 -15.35 1.63
CA VAL A 120 -10.24 -14.73 1.86
C VAL A 120 -10.52 -14.80 3.35
N ALA A 121 -10.78 -13.65 3.99
CA ALA A 121 -11.11 -13.60 5.41
C ALA A 121 -12.39 -12.78 5.66
N THR A 122 -13.04 -13.05 6.78
CA THR A 122 -14.25 -12.35 7.19
C THR A 122 -14.15 -11.92 8.64
N SER A 123 -14.82 -10.82 8.98
CA SER A 123 -14.95 -10.34 10.36
C SER A 123 -16.25 -9.59 10.56
N THR A 124 -16.71 -9.50 11.80
CA THR A 124 -17.83 -8.65 12.20
C THR A 124 -17.34 -7.70 13.29
N VAL A 125 -17.46 -6.40 13.04
CA VAL A 125 -17.03 -5.36 13.99
C VAL A 125 -18.15 -4.34 14.20
N ASP A 126 -18.33 -3.91 15.44
CA ASP A 126 -19.35 -2.91 15.76
C ASP A 126 -18.99 -1.53 15.17
N ARG A 127 -17.71 -1.19 15.14
CA ARG A 127 -17.17 0.05 14.56
C ARG A 127 -15.76 -0.18 14.04
N CYS A 128 -15.55 -0.01 12.75
CA CYS A 128 -14.19 0.11 12.20
C CYS A 128 -13.86 1.60 12.01
N ARG A 129 -12.90 2.09 12.76
CA ARG A 129 -12.42 3.47 12.64
C ARG A 129 -11.33 3.55 11.58
N GLY A 130 -11.71 3.43 10.29
CA GLY A 130 -10.82 3.80 9.17
C GLY A 130 -9.54 2.95 8.96
N GLU A 131 -9.23 1.98 9.83
CA GLU A 131 -7.96 1.26 9.83
C GLU A 131 -7.98 -0.12 9.16
N ALA A 132 -9.15 -0.62 8.75
CA ALA A 132 -9.26 -1.94 8.13
C ALA A 132 -8.29 -2.14 6.95
N ALA A 133 -8.10 -1.12 6.12
CA ALA A 133 -7.18 -1.18 4.99
C ALA A 133 -5.71 -1.39 5.41
N GLY A 134 -5.29 -0.80 6.53
CA GLY A 134 -3.96 -1.01 7.13
C GLY A 134 -3.80 -2.41 7.71
N VAL A 135 -4.85 -2.91 8.38
CA VAL A 135 -4.87 -4.29 8.92
C VAL A 135 -4.80 -5.32 7.78
N VAL A 136 -5.54 -5.10 6.68
CA VAL A 136 -5.49 -5.98 5.49
C VAL A 136 -4.10 -5.98 4.85
N HIS A 137 -3.42 -4.85 4.83
CA HIS A 137 -2.03 -4.80 4.35
C HIS A 137 -1.11 -5.65 5.23
N ARG A 138 -1.21 -5.52 6.56
CA ARG A 138 -0.45 -6.35 7.50
C ARG A 138 -0.77 -7.84 7.39
N LEU A 139 -2.04 -8.19 7.19
CA LEU A 139 -2.46 -9.57 6.95
C LEU A 139 -1.79 -10.16 5.71
N ALA A 140 -1.73 -9.39 4.61
CA ALA A 140 -1.07 -9.81 3.37
C ALA A 140 0.44 -10.02 3.55
N GLU A 141 1.10 -9.21 4.38
CA GLU A 141 2.51 -9.37 4.70
C GLU A 141 2.77 -10.64 5.52
N LEU A 142 1.97 -10.86 6.58
CA LEU A 142 2.14 -11.98 7.51
C LEU A 142 1.88 -13.35 6.87
N GLN A 143 0.89 -13.46 6.00
CA GLN A 143 0.46 -14.74 5.43
C GLN A 143 1.23 -15.16 4.18
N ALA A 144 2.14 -14.32 3.69
CA ALA A 144 2.94 -14.59 2.48
C ALA A 144 2.09 -15.13 1.30
N VAL A 145 0.94 -14.47 1.06
CA VAL A 145 0.01 -14.78 -0.03
C VAL A 145 0.14 -13.79 -1.17
N ASP A 146 -0.32 -14.19 -2.37
CA ASP A 146 -0.29 -13.33 -3.56
C ASP A 146 -1.37 -12.25 -3.51
N ALA A 147 -2.53 -12.54 -2.91
CA ALA A 147 -3.59 -11.57 -2.66
C ALA A 147 -4.36 -11.87 -1.37
N VAL A 148 -4.98 -10.84 -0.81
CA VAL A 148 -5.91 -10.92 0.33
C VAL A 148 -7.18 -10.15 -0.03
N ILE A 149 -8.32 -10.76 0.21
CA ILE A 149 -9.62 -10.12 0.12
C ILE A 149 -10.35 -10.35 1.44
N VAL A 150 -10.76 -9.29 2.08
CA VAL A 150 -11.54 -9.38 3.32
C VAL A 150 -12.93 -8.82 3.13
N ALA A 151 -13.91 -9.41 3.80
CA ALA A 151 -15.24 -8.87 3.96
C ALA A 151 -15.49 -8.60 5.44
N VAL A 152 -15.81 -7.35 5.78
CA VAL A 152 -16.04 -6.90 7.15
C VAL A 152 -17.45 -6.41 7.30
N MET A 153 -18.26 -7.09 8.13
CA MET A 153 -19.59 -6.61 8.49
C MET A 153 -19.45 -5.47 9.50
N MET A 154 -20.02 -4.33 9.17
CA MET A 154 -20.08 -3.14 10.01
C MET A 154 -21.54 -2.69 10.10
N ALA A 155 -22.16 -2.83 11.26
CA ALA A 155 -23.54 -2.39 11.50
C ALA A 155 -24.54 -2.78 10.39
N ASP A 156 -24.69 -1.97 9.34
CA ASP A 156 -25.68 -2.10 8.26
C ASP A 156 -25.07 -2.41 6.88
N ARG A 157 -23.76 -2.65 6.79
CA ARG A 157 -23.05 -2.84 5.52
C ARG A 157 -21.87 -3.79 5.66
N VAL A 158 -21.44 -4.33 4.55
CA VAL A 158 -20.19 -5.10 4.43
C VAL A 158 -19.18 -4.28 3.64
N GLU A 159 -18.01 -4.05 4.21
CA GLU A 159 -16.88 -3.49 3.50
C GLU A 159 -16.04 -4.63 2.91
N VAL A 160 -15.83 -4.60 1.60
CA VAL A 160 -14.93 -5.53 0.89
C VAL A 160 -13.64 -4.78 0.59
N ILE A 161 -12.51 -5.31 1.06
CA ILE A 161 -11.19 -4.69 0.87
C ILE A 161 -10.25 -5.71 0.26
N GLY A 162 -9.67 -5.39 -0.89
CA GLY A 162 -8.70 -6.23 -1.60
C GLY A 162 -7.30 -5.61 -1.63
N ARG A 163 -6.30 -6.46 -1.46
CA ARG A 163 -4.89 -6.16 -1.71
C ARG A 163 -4.27 -7.29 -2.50
N SER A 164 -3.53 -6.97 -3.54
CA SER A 164 -2.81 -7.95 -4.35
C SER A 164 -1.35 -7.52 -4.56
N ARG A 165 -0.45 -8.49 -4.50
CA ARG A 165 0.96 -8.33 -4.92
C ARG A 165 1.15 -8.64 -6.39
N ARG A 166 0.12 -9.18 -7.05
CA ARG A 166 0.10 -9.62 -8.43
C ARG A 166 -1.00 -8.91 -9.19
N PRO A 167 -0.69 -8.03 -10.15
CA PRO A 167 -1.71 -7.35 -10.95
C PRO A 167 -2.66 -8.30 -11.68
N GLU A 168 -2.21 -9.53 -11.94
CA GLU A 168 -3.00 -10.59 -12.55
C GLU A 168 -4.17 -11.02 -11.65
N ILE A 169 -4.07 -10.86 -10.32
CA ILE A 169 -5.18 -11.02 -9.39
C ILE A 169 -5.81 -9.64 -9.21
N ASP A 170 -6.70 -9.27 -10.13
CA ASP A 170 -7.32 -7.93 -10.19
C ASP A 170 -8.40 -7.77 -9.11
N VAL A 171 -7.99 -7.32 -7.91
CA VAL A 171 -8.94 -7.00 -6.83
C VAL A 171 -9.81 -5.78 -7.16
N GLY A 172 -9.38 -4.92 -8.11
CA GLY A 172 -10.18 -3.81 -8.60
C GLY A 172 -11.39 -4.30 -9.42
N TRP A 173 -11.20 -5.33 -10.25
CA TRP A 173 -12.32 -5.97 -10.95
C TRP A 173 -13.32 -6.57 -9.94
N ILE A 174 -12.83 -7.29 -8.93
CA ILE A 174 -13.70 -7.86 -7.87
C ILE A 174 -14.48 -6.74 -7.16
N ALA A 175 -13.83 -5.65 -6.78
CA ALA A 175 -14.51 -4.53 -6.11
C ALA A 175 -15.59 -3.89 -6.99
N ARG A 176 -15.36 -3.76 -8.30
CA ARG A 176 -16.36 -3.25 -9.26
C ARG A 176 -17.63 -4.10 -9.31
N GLU A 177 -17.53 -5.42 -9.18
CA GLU A 177 -18.68 -6.34 -9.12
C GLU A 177 -19.58 -6.15 -7.89
N PHE A 178 -19.06 -5.43 -6.89
CA PHE A 178 -19.79 -4.97 -5.70
C PHE A 178 -20.14 -3.48 -5.74
N GLY A 179 -19.97 -2.81 -6.89
CA GLY A 179 -20.23 -1.38 -7.03
C GLY A 179 -19.16 -0.46 -6.43
N GLY A 180 -18.00 -1.00 -6.10
CA GLY A 180 -16.84 -0.27 -5.62
C GLY A 180 -15.85 0.08 -6.72
N GLY A 181 -14.55 0.20 -6.35
CA GLY A 181 -13.50 0.53 -7.31
C GLY A 181 -12.11 0.48 -6.71
N GLY A 182 -11.15 0.89 -7.52
CA GLY A 182 -9.72 0.89 -7.19
C GLY A 182 -8.87 0.38 -8.34
N HIS A 183 -7.63 0.05 -8.02
CA HIS A 183 -6.64 -0.50 -8.95
C HIS A 183 -6.56 -2.03 -8.82
N ALA A 184 -5.93 -2.69 -9.79
CA ALA A 184 -5.73 -4.13 -9.77
C ALA A 184 -5.08 -4.65 -8.47
N VAL A 185 -4.21 -3.85 -7.84
CA VAL A 185 -3.46 -4.23 -6.63
C VAL A 185 -4.08 -3.71 -5.32
N ALA A 186 -5.05 -2.80 -5.38
CA ALA A 186 -5.68 -2.22 -4.19
C ALA A 186 -7.07 -1.67 -4.52
N ALA A 187 -8.10 -2.20 -3.88
CA ALA A 187 -9.48 -1.81 -4.15
C ALA A 187 -10.38 -2.02 -2.93
N ALA A 188 -11.54 -1.36 -2.95
CA ALA A 188 -12.56 -1.52 -1.93
C ALA A 188 -13.97 -1.32 -2.49
N ALA A 189 -14.95 -1.90 -1.80
CA ALA A 189 -16.37 -1.72 -2.07
C ALA A 189 -17.18 -1.71 -0.77
N THR A 190 -18.28 -0.97 -0.77
CA THR A 190 -19.27 -0.95 0.32
C THR A 190 -20.55 -1.61 -0.18
N VAL A 191 -20.95 -2.69 0.46
CA VAL A 191 -22.13 -3.50 0.10
C VAL A 191 -23.20 -3.32 1.15
N LYS A 192 -24.41 -2.93 0.72
CA LYS A 192 -25.57 -2.81 1.61
C LYS A 192 -26.63 -3.86 1.28
N GLY A 193 -27.37 -4.29 2.30
CA GLY A 193 -28.49 -5.20 2.13
C GLY A 193 -28.11 -6.65 1.81
N GLN A 194 -26.85 -7.02 1.97
CA GLN A 194 -26.36 -8.40 1.86
C GLN A 194 -25.71 -8.82 3.18
N THR A 195 -25.79 -10.11 3.46
CA THR A 195 -25.12 -10.71 4.61
C THR A 195 -23.63 -10.92 4.34
N LEU A 196 -22.83 -11.05 5.40
CA LEU A 196 -21.42 -11.35 5.30
C LEU A 196 -21.16 -12.67 4.53
N ALA A 197 -22.02 -13.68 4.74
CA ALA A 197 -21.92 -14.97 4.07
C ALA A 197 -22.15 -14.85 2.56
N GLU A 198 -23.19 -14.12 2.13
CA GLU A 198 -23.47 -13.89 0.71
C GLU A 198 -22.33 -13.14 0.02
N VAL A 199 -21.76 -12.13 0.68
CA VAL A 199 -20.62 -11.38 0.15
C VAL A 199 -19.38 -12.26 0.04
N LYS A 200 -19.06 -13.07 1.08
CA LYS A 200 -17.95 -14.02 1.04
C LYS A 200 -18.11 -15.02 -0.10
N GLU A 201 -19.28 -15.63 -0.24
CA GLU A 201 -19.56 -16.60 -1.30
C GLU A 201 -19.38 -15.99 -2.69
N LYS A 202 -19.89 -14.77 -2.90
CA LYS A 202 -19.71 -14.04 -4.15
C LYS A 202 -18.23 -13.70 -4.41
N VAL A 203 -17.44 -13.33 -3.39
CA VAL A 203 -15.97 -13.11 -3.54
C VAL A 203 -15.31 -14.39 -4.04
N VAL A 204 -15.58 -15.54 -3.40
CA VAL A 204 -14.98 -16.82 -3.80
C VAL A 204 -15.40 -17.22 -5.22
N GLN A 205 -16.66 -16.97 -5.59
CA GLN A 205 -17.20 -17.25 -6.92
C GLN A 205 -16.50 -16.38 -7.99
N LEU A 206 -16.31 -15.08 -7.73
CA LEU A 206 -15.61 -14.18 -8.62
C LEU A 206 -14.13 -14.57 -8.78
N LEU A 207 -13.47 -14.96 -7.70
CA LEU A 207 -12.09 -15.49 -7.77
C LEU A 207 -11.99 -16.71 -8.70
N THR A 208 -12.94 -17.65 -8.62
CA THR A 208 -12.97 -18.85 -9.47
C THR A 208 -13.33 -18.54 -10.93
N THR A 209 -14.02 -17.43 -11.19
CA THR A 209 -14.41 -17.02 -12.54
C THR A 209 -13.31 -16.24 -13.26
N GLN A 210 -12.40 -15.61 -12.51
CA GLN A 210 -11.29 -14.83 -13.05
C GLN A 210 -10.17 -15.74 -13.62
N TYR A 211 -10.18 -17.02 -13.24
CA TYR A 211 -9.23 -18.08 -13.61
C TYR A 211 -9.95 -19.35 -14.06
#